data_868a66b8f715c466a16aad24d2fdd828
#
_entry.id   868a66b8f715c466a16aad24d2fdd828
#
_cell.length_a   1.000
_cell.length_b   1.000
_cell.length_c   1.000
_cell.angle_alpha   90.00
_cell.angle_beta   90.00
_cell.angle_gamma   90.00
#
_symmetry.space_group_name_H-M   'P 1'
#
loop_
_entity.id
_entity.type
_entity.pdbx_description
1 polymer ?
#
loop_
_entity_poly.entity_id
_entity_poly.type
_entity_poly.pdbx_seq_one_letter_code
_entity_poly.pdbx_strand_id
1 'polypeptide(L)'
;MERVLYRVNDPISWVEKKIEKCSATVVIFPSERMLESFIDIHSKHEGDGFFFSHDVFPFEDVGTSPRIRSERLALLRKLLLGELRTVYTSFHGLLRKTVPIEVFEGLSLKVEVGGPLTLHEDHLQSLGYSRAFSVTIPGEFAIRGGIVDIFIPGTERPIRIDTFDREIESIRSFDPATQKSLQRLNEAYVTPAAEGITASPHRELALKRISSAEKAIGGSDEILRDRLDTMDTIAGIFYERQSILLDFLENYNVVFVNPDDALAEFGRRERETLELLSDKAVRKFLYIRFGGVSSEVLLKLKDYSIVSDGEVSSLDYDSELGEELEIIKRPRREEEFLPRIPVVDWTELEEGDFVVHKEYGIGRYLGVRTVENILGTREYLLLEYRDGNKIYVPVDRVDRVHKYIGNTEGIQLNSLRGTAWNRQKSKVKREVKALIEELSNLYGSREASSGIPLIGESEMEKSFKESFPYVETED
;
A
#
# COMPACT_ATOMS: atom_id res chain seq x y z
N MET A 1 18.41 13.22 -23.28
CA MET A 1 17.15 13.00 -22.56
C MET A 1 16.31 14.25 -22.77
N GLU A 2 15.21 14.12 -23.49
CA GLU A 2 14.27 15.21 -23.68
C GLU A 2 13.24 15.19 -22.54
N ARG A 3 13.01 16.32 -21.88
CA ARG A 3 12.09 16.46 -20.76
C ARG A 3 11.05 17.50 -21.12
N VAL A 4 9.85 17.07 -21.40
CA VAL A 4 8.80 17.94 -21.95
C VAL A 4 7.52 17.81 -21.12
N LEU A 5 6.96 18.95 -20.77
CA LEU A 5 5.66 19.07 -20.09
C LEU A 5 4.59 19.42 -21.13
N TYR A 6 3.47 18.72 -21.10
CA TYR A 6 2.37 18.96 -22.03
C TYR A 6 1.11 19.37 -21.27
N ARG A 7 0.46 20.45 -21.69
CA ARG A 7 -0.89 20.83 -21.28
C ARG A 7 -1.86 20.46 -22.38
N VAL A 8 -2.73 19.51 -22.12
CA VAL A 8 -3.67 18.98 -23.11
C VAL A 8 -5.08 18.81 -22.53
N ASN A 9 -6.10 19.03 -23.34
CA ASN A 9 -7.49 18.92 -22.88
C ASN A 9 -7.95 17.48 -22.74
N ASP A 10 -7.44 16.56 -23.58
CA ASP A 10 -7.68 15.14 -23.52
C ASP A 10 -6.34 14.39 -23.43
N PRO A 11 -5.82 14.19 -22.22
CA PRO A 11 -4.53 13.55 -22.01
C PRO A 11 -4.45 12.13 -22.53
N ILE A 12 -5.54 11.39 -22.43
CA ILE A 12 -5.59 9.96 -22.76
C ILE A 12 -5.43 9.76 -24.27
N SER A 13 -6.30 10.37 -25.07
CA SER A 13 -6.22 10.28 -26.54
C SER A 13 -4.93 10.90 -27.09
N TRP A 14 -4.39 11.90 -26.41
CA TRP A 14 -3.14 12.52 -26.83
C TRP A 14 -1.95 11.56 -26.64
N VAL A 15 -1.86 10.90 -25.49
CA VAL A 15 -0.81 9.92 -25.18
C VAL A 15 -0.85 8.78 -26.20
N GLU A 16 -2.00 8.19 -26.46
CA GLU A 16 -2.13 7.12 -27.47
C GLU A 16 -1.63 7.51 -28.87
N LYS A 17 -1.95 8.72 -29.31
CA LYS A 17 -1.55 9.21 -30.65
C LYS A 17 -0.07 9.56 -30.77
N LYS A 18 0.57 9.97 -29.68
CA LYS A 18 1.95 10.53 -29.71
C LYS A 18 3.02 9.50 -29.41
N ILE A 19 2.75 8.49 -28.58
CA ILE A 19 3.77 7.60 -28.02
C ILE A 19 4.18 6.46 -28.97
N GLU A 20 3.37 6.08 -29.94
CA GLU A 20 3.71 5.06 -30.95
C GLU A 20 5.06 5.29 -31.68
N LYS A 21 5.64 6.48 -31.58
CA LYS A 21 6.82 6.90 -32.34
C LYS A 21 8.07 7.23 -31.51
N CYS A 22 8.03 7.08 -30.19
CA CYS A 22 9.11 7.54 -29.34
C CYS A 22 10.11 6.43 -28.97
N SER A 23 11.39 6.82 -28.78
CA SER A 23 12.40 6.10 -28.03
C SER A 23 11.92 5.80 -26.59
N ALA A 24 12.72 5.11 -25.79
CA ALA A 24 12.39 4.83 -24.37
C ALA A 24 11.79 6.07 -23.66
N THR A 25 10.58 5.95 -23.14
CA THR A 25 9.80 7.10 -22.66
C THR A 25 9.06 6.77 -21.35
N VAL A 26 9.05 7.71 -20.41
CA VAL A 26 8.16 7.68 -19.25
C VAL A 26 7.06 8.71 -19.43
N VAL A 27 5.81 8.30 -19.23
CA VAL A 27 4.63 9.15 -19.29
C VAL A 27 4.05 9.31 -17.90
N ILE A 28 3.96 10.55 -17.45
CA ILE A 28 3.51 10.89 -16.11
C ILE A 28 2.11 11.51 -16.20
N PHE A 29 1.11 10.82 -15.65
CA PHE A 29 -0.26 11.30 -15.53
C PHE A 29 -0.45 12.11 -14.25
N PRO A 30 -1.37 13.10 -14.24
CA PRO A 30 -1.67 13.91 -13.07
C PRO A 30 -2.12 13.12 -11.85
N SER A 31 -2.91 12.07 -12.06
CA SER A 31 -3.51 11.28 -10.98
C SER A 31 -3.51 9.79 -11.30
N GLU A 32 -3.63 8.97 -10.26
CA GLU A 32 -3.78 7.52 -10.37
C GLU A 32 -5.05 7.15 -11.16
N ARG A 33 -6.15 7.85 -10.89
CA ARG A 33 -7.41 7.66 -11.60
C ARG A 33 -7.27 7.86 -13.12
N MET A 34 -6.46 8.83 -13.54
CA MET A 34 -6.24 9.08 -14.97
C MET A 34 -5.37 7.98 -15.59
N LEU A 35 -4.36 7.50 -14.87
CA LEU A 35 -3.57 6.33 -15.27
C LEU A 35 -4.45 5.08 -15.42
N GLU A 36 -5.34 4.80 -14.46
CA GLU A 36 -6.28 3.68 -14.53
C GLU A 36 -7.24 3.82 -15.72
N SER A 37 -7.80 5.00 -15.94
CA SER A 37 -8.67 5.26 -17.10
C SER A 37 -7.93 5.10 -18.44
N PHE A 38 -6.64 5.44 -18.48
CA PHE A 38 -5.80 5.18 -19.66
C PHE A 38 -5.59 3.69 -19.87
N ILE A 39 -5.31 2.92 -18.82
CA ILE A 39 -5.14 1.46 -18.89
C ILE A 39 -6.40 0.77 -19.43
N ASP A 40 -7.59 1.24 -19.09
CA ASP A 40 -8.85 0.63 -19.52
C ASP A 40 -9.11 0.75 -21.03
N ILE A 41 -8.51 1.73 -21.70
CA ILE A 41 -8.69 1.97 -23.14
C ILE A 41 -7.43 1.70 -23.98
N HIS A 42 -6.27 1.69 -23.35
CA HIS A 42 -4.99 1.52 -24.02
C HIS A 42 -4.80 0.08 -24.50
N SER A 43 -4.38 -0.07 -25.77
CA SER A 43 -3.96 -1.36 -26.28
C SER A 43 -2.52 -1.63 -25.84
N LYS A 44 -2.31 -2.72 -25.09
CA LYS A 44 -0.98 -3.08 -24.58
C LYS A 44 -0.01 -3.37 -25.72
N HIS A 45 1.11 -2.68 -25.74
CA HIS A 45 2.22 -2.94 -26.63
C HIS A 45 3.35 -3.71 -25.92
N GLU A 46 4.13 -4.45 -26.69
CA GLU A 46 5.32 -5.10 -26.16
C GLU A 46 6.31 -4.04 -25.65
N GLY A 47 6.76 -4.17 -24.41
CA GLY A 47 7.64 -3.21 -23.74
C GLY A 47 6.91 -2.11 -22.95
N ASP A 48 5.59 -2.17 -22.81
CA ASP A 48 4.83 -1.28 -21.92
C ASP A 48 4.91 -1.76 -20.45
N GLY A 49 5.07 -0.81 -19.53
CA GLY A 49 5.04 -1.04 -18.10
C GLY A 49 4.25 0.02 -17.34
N PHE A 50 3.58 -0.39 -16.26
CA PHE A 50 2.74 0.48 -15.44
C PHE A 50 3.26 0.50 -14.01
N PHE A 51 3.54 1.71 -13.48
CA PHE A 51 3.99 1.90 -12.11
C PHE A 51 2.94 2.66 -11.31
N PHE A 52 2.23 1.93 -10.48
CA PHE A 52 1.15 2.47 -9.65
C PHE A 52 1.67 3.13 -8.38
N SER A 53 0.93 4.07 -7.83
CA SER A 53 1.14 4.51 -6.46
C SER A 53 0.70 3.40 -5.48
N HIS A 54 1.23 3.48 -4.25
CA HIS A 54 0.69 2.63 -3.18
C HIS A 54 -0.79 2.95 -2.95
N ASP A 55 -1.55 1.93 -2.72
CA ASP A 55 -2.99 1.97 -2.60
C ASP A 55 -3.48 2.13 -1.15
N VAL A 56 -2.56 2.32 -0.23
CA VAL A 56 -2.77 2.60 1.19
C VAL A 56 -2.01 3.86 1.61
N PHE A 57 -2.48 4.52 2.67
CA PHE A 57 -1.72 5.61 3.28
C PHE A 57 -0.55 5.06 4.10
N PRO A 58 0.53 5.85 4.27
CA PRO A 58 1.64 5.46 5.13
C PRO A 58 1.19 5.12 6.54
N PHE A 59 1.73 4.02 7.09
CA PHE A 59 1.43 3.50 8.43
C PHE A 59 -0.03 3.08 8.65
N GLU A 60 -0.79 2.80 7.61
CA GLU A 60 -2.06 2.10 7.79
C GLU A 60 -1.81 0.69 8.38
N ASP A 61 -2.82 0.17 9.05
CA ASP A 61 -2.74 -1.17 9.66
C ASP A 61 -2.63 -2.30 8.62
N VAL A 62 -3.02 -2.02 7.39
CA VAL A 62 -2.91 -2.93 6.23
C VAL A 62 -1.80 -2.41 5.33
N GLY A 63 -0.89 -3.27 4.92
CA GLY A 63 0.16 -2.95 3.95
C GLY A 63 -0.40 -2.72 2.53
N THR A 64 0.48 -2.35 1.60
CA THR A 64 0.15 -2.27 0.17
C THR A 64 -0.45 -3.60 -0.30
N SER A 65 -1.52 -3.55 -1.11
CA SER A 65 -2.14 -4.78 -1.62
C SER A 65 -1.14 -5.64 -2.38
N PRO A 66 -1.24 -6.98 -2.28
CA PRO A 66 -0.31 -7.90 -2.96
C PRO A 66 -0.20 -7.62 -4.46
N ARG A 67 -1.30 -7.21 -5.09
CA ARG A 67 -1.34 -6.86 -6.51
C ARG A 67 -0.47 -5.63 -6.81
N ILE A 68 -0.70 -4.51 -6.14
CA ILE A 68 0.05 -3.27 -6.37
C ILE A 68 1.54 -3.49 -6.05
N ARG A 69 1.85 -4.17 -4.94
CA ARG A 69 3.22 -4.54 -4.60
C ARG A 69 3.86 -5.36 -5.73
N SER A 70 3.19 -6.40 -6.22
CA SER A 70 3.70 -7.23 -7.30
C SER A 70 3.90 -6.47 -8.61
N GLU A 71 2.94 -5.61 -9.01
CA GLU A 71 3.05 -4.82 -10.24
C GLU A 71 4.19 -3.81 -10.18
N ARG A 72 4.41 -3.15 -9.03
CA ARG A 72 5.53 -2.23 -8.81
C ARG A 72 6.88 -2.97 -8.92
N LEU A 73 7.03 -4.08 -8.22
CA LEU A 73 8.25 -4.89 -8.26
C LEU A 73 8.48 -5.53 -9.63
N ALA A 74 7.40 -5.95 -10.31
CA ALA A 74 7.45 -6.44 -11.68
C ALA A 74 8.03 -5.41 -12.65
N LEU A 75 7.62 -4.15 -12.50
CA LEU A 75 8.14 -3.07 -13.33
C LEU A 75 9.63 -2.83 -13.03
N LEU A 76 10.02 -2.74 -11.75
CA LEU A 76 11.43 -2.56 -11.37
C LEU A 76 12.32 -3.69 -11.92
N ARG A 77 11.84 -4.94 -11.85
CA ARG A 77 12.51 -6.09 -12.44
C ARG A 77 12.67 -5.96 -13.97
N LYS A 78 11.61 -5.57 -14.67
CA LYS A 78 11.66 -5.37 -16.13
C LYS A 78 12.57 -4.22 -16.54
N LEU A 79 12.62 -3.13 -15.76
CA LEU A 79 13.57 -2.05 -15.95
C LEU A 79 15.02 -2.53 -15.81
N LEU A 80 15.29 -3.33 -14.77
CA LEU A 80 16.61 -3.92 -14.55
C LEU A 80 17.04 -4.81 -15.73
N LEU A 81 16.11 -5.58 -16.31
CA LEU A 81 16.36 -6.46 -17.44
C LEU A 81 16.36 -5.74 -18.80
N GLY A 82 16.06 -4.44 -18.86
CA GLY A 82 15.97 -3.67 -20.10
C GLY A 82 14.80 -4.08 -21.01
N GLU A 83 13.74 -4.65 -20.46
CA GLU A 83 12.58 -5.16 -21.18
C GLU A 83 11.53 -4.09 -21.51
N LEU A 84 11.68 -2.87 -20.98
CA LEU A 84 10.68 -1.81 -21.12
C LEU A 84 11.10 -0.74 -22.13
N ARG A 85 10.13 -0.30 -22.93
CA ARG A 85 10.22 0.83 -23.85
C ARG A 85 9.45 2.03 -23.31
N THR A 86 8.24 1.80 -22.81
CA THR A 86 7.39 2.86 -22.28
C THR A 86 6.97 2.52 -20.85
N VAL A 87 7.11 3.51 -19.97
CA VAL A 87 6.66 3.40 -18.58
C VAL A 87 5.55 4.43 -18.35
N TYR A 88 4.41 3.97 -17.88
CA TYR A 88 3.29 4.82 -17.52
C TYR A 88 3.16 4.88 -16.00
N THR A 89 3.04 6.09 -15.45
CA THR A 89 2.90 6.28 -13.99
C THR A 89 2.06 7.50 -13.68
N SER A 90 1.52 7.57 -12.47
CA SER A 90 0.99 8.81 -11.92
C SER A 90 2.10 9.67 -11.30
N PHE A 91 1.85 10.96 -11.18
CA PHE A 91 2.80 11.86 -10.48
C PHE A 91 3.04 11.43 -9.03
N HIS A 92 1.99 10.97 -8.36
CA HIS A 92 2.11 10.44 -7.01
C HIS A 92 2.93 9.14 -6.96
N GLY A 93 2.73 8.21 -7.91
CA GLY A 93 3.52 6.98 -8.03
C GLY A 93 5.00 7.27 -8.29
N LEU A 94 5.28 8.22 -9.19
CA LEU A 94 6.63 8.66 -9.52
C LEU A 94 7.43 9.15 -8.32
N LEU A 95 6.79 9.96 -7.45
CA LEU A 95 7.45 10.64 -6.34
C LEU A 95 7.59 9.76 -5.07
N ARG A 96 6.89 8.62 -5.00
CA ARG A 96 7.05 7.71 -3.88
C ARG A 96 8.42 7.04 -3.91
N LYS A 97 9.04 7.03 -2.74
CA LYS A 97 10.33 6.37 -2.56
C LYS A 97 10.18 4.87 -2.74
N THR A 98 11.16 4.28 -3.38
CA THR A 98 11.26 2.86 -3.65
C THR A 98 12.63 2.32 -3.24
N VAL A 99 12.84 1.02 -3.39
CA VAL A 99 14.14 0.39 -3.18
C VAL A 99 15.18 0.95 -4.17
N PRO A 100 16.40 1.30 -3.75
CA PRO A 100 17.46 1.71 -4.68
C PRO A 100 17.81 0.60 -5.65
N ILE A 101 18.13 0.98 -6.91
CA ILE A 101 18.43 0.01 -7.98
C ILE A 101 19.59 -0.91 -7.60
N GLU A 102 20.63 -0.36 -6.99
CA GLU A 102 21.82 -1.11 -6.59
C GLU A 102 21.50 -2.15 -5.50
N VAL A 103 20.55 -1.84 -4.61
CA VAL A 103 20.07 -2.77 -3.58
C VAL A 103 19.17 -3.84 -4.19
N PHE A 104 18.25 -3.44 -5.06
CA PHE A 104 17.34 -4.37 -5.73
C PHE A 104 18.11 -5.38 -6.60
N GLU A 105 19.09 -4.91 -7.37
CA GLU A 105 19.98 -5.74 -8.17
C GLU A 105 20.84 -6.65 -7.29
N GLY A 106 21.51 -6.10 -6.28
CA GLY A 106 22.43 -6.83 -5.41
C GLY A 106 21.76 -7.91 -4.56
N LEU A 107 20.45 -7.80 -4.31
CA LEU A 107 19.65 -8.80 -3.59
C LEU A 107 18.88 -9.74 -4.53
N SER A 108 18.95 -9.51 -5.84
CA SER A 108 18.38 -10.41 -6.84
C SER A 108 19.31 -11.60 -7.08
N LEU A 109 18.79 -12.79 -7.01
CA LEU A 109 19.57 -14.03 -7.08
C LEU A 109 19.23 -14.80 -8.35
N LYS A 110 20.25 -15.16 -9.11
CA LYS A 110 20.11 -16.14 -10.18
C LYS A 110 20.20 -17.55 -9.58
N VAL A 111 19.20 -18.37 -9.83
CA VAL A 111 19.21 -19.81 -9.53
C VAL A 111 19.23 -20.58 -10.84
N GLU A 112 20.07 -21.62 -10.93
CA GLU A 112 20.23 -22.43 -12.15
C GLU A 112 20.38 -23.91 -11.82
N VAL A 113 19.95 -24.77 -12.74
CA VAL A 113 20.06 -26.23 -12.59
C VAL A 113 21.52 -26.61 -12.50
N GLY A 114 21.89 -27.47 -11.53
CA GLY A 114 23.26 -27.85 -11.20
C GLY A 114 23.98 -26.89 -10.26
N GLY A 115 23.35 -25.75 -9.95
CA GLY A 115 23.89 -24.78 -8.99
C GLY A 115 23.47 -25.06 -7.54
N PRO A 116 24.11 -24.41 -6.57
CA PRO A 116 23.73 -24.56 -5.17
C PRO A 116 22.43 -23.84 -4.84
N LEU A 117 21.56 -24.42 -4.02
CA LEU A 117 20.42 -23.72 -3.45
C LEU A 117 20.87 -22.85 -2.27
N THR A 118 20.79 -21.54 -2.45
CA THR A 118 21.11 -20.54 -1.42
C THR A 118 19.85 -19.92 -0.76
N LEU A 119 18.67 -20.34 -1.22
CA LEU A 119 17.39 -19.81 -0.74
C LEU A 119 16.96 -20.56 0.53
N HIS A 120 16.91 -19.85 1.65
CA HIS A 120 16.41 -20.36 2.94
C HIS A 120 15.20 -19.54 3.37
N GLU A 121 14.42 -20.06 4.31
CA GLU A 121 13.22 -19.42 4.82
C GLU A 121 13.47 -18.00 5.31
N ASP A 122 14.43 -17.82 6.23
CA ASP A 122 14.76 -16.49 6.79
C ASP A 122 15.22 -15.50 5.70
N HIS A 123 15.96 -16.00 4.69
CA HIS A 123 16.41 -15.17 3.58
C HIS A 123 15.21 -14.71 2.73
N LEU A 124 14.31 -15.62 2.34
CA LEU A 124 13.12 -15.27 1.57
C LEU A 124 12.22 -14.30 2.33
N GLN A 125 11.99 -14.53 3.63
CA GLN A 125 11.22 -13.60 4.47
C GLN A 125 11.88 -12.23 4.53
N SER A 126 13.20 -12.16 4.66
CA SER A 126 13.93 -10.88 4.69
C SER A 126 13.87 -10.11 3.38
N LEU A 127 13.68 -10.80 2.26
CA LEU A 127 13.41 -10.22 0.93
C LEU A 127 11.94 -9.81 0.74
N GLY A 128 11.08 -10.03 1.74
CA GLY A 128 9.67 -9.66 1.72
C GLY A 128 8.72 -10.73 1.22
N TYR A 129 9.20 -11.97 1.03
CA TYR A 129 8.31 -13.09 0.71
C TYR A 129 7.55 -13.56 1.95
N SER A 130 6.29 -13.91 1.77
CA SER A 130 5.42 -14.47 2.81
C SER A 130 5.36 -16.00 2.68
N ARG A 131 5.51 -16.70 3.81
CA ARG A 131 5.37 -18.14 3.83
C ARG A 131 3.91 -18.55 3.66
N ALA A 132 3.65 -19.47 2.73
CA ALA A 132 2.34 -20.04 2.47
C ALA A 132 2.36 -21.59 2.57
N PHE A 133 1.20 -22.18 2.80
CA PHE A 133 1.05 -23.63 2.70
C PHE A 133 1.06 -24.06 1.22
N SER A 134 0.43 -23.30 0.36
CA SER A 134 0.40 -23.48 -1.10
C SER A 134 0.63 -22.13 -1.75
N VAL A 135 1.55 -22.06 -2.68
CA VAL A 135 1.93 -20.81 -3.36
C VAL A 135 0.92 -20.51 -4.46
N THR A 136 0.18 -19.42 -4.30
CA THR A 136 -0.94 -19.04 -5.17
C THR A 136 -0.84 -17.62 -5.72
N ILE A 137 -0.22 -16.70 -4.98
CA ILE A 137 -0.08 -15.29 -5.38
C ILE A 137 1.39 -14.86 -5.39
N PRO A 138 1.76 -13.85 -6.21
CA PRO A 138 3.12 -13.30 -6.22
C PRO A 138 3.57 -12.82 -4.82
N GLY A 139 4.83 -13.11 -4.48
CA GLY A 139 5.40 -12.80 -3.18
C GLY A 139 5.23 -13.92 -2.14
N GLU A 140 4.62 -15.05 -2.50
CA GLU A 140 4.55 -16.22 -1.63
C GLU A 140 5.66 -17.21 -1.91
N PHE A 141 6.05 -17.96 -0.86
CA PHE A 141 6.92 -19.15 -0.95
C PHE A 141 6.45 -20.28 -0.04
N ALA A 142 6.86 -21.49 -0.38
CA ALA A 142 6.71 -22.68 0.47
C ALA A 142 7.97 -23.55 0.38
N ILE A 143 8.42 -24.07 1.52
CA ILE A 143 9.55 -25.04 1.60
C ILE A 143 9.03 -26.31 2.21
N ARG A 144 9.23 -27.42 1.49
CA ARG A 144 8.78 -28.77 1.88
C ARG A 144 9.86 -29.79 1.55
N GLY A 145 10.67 -30.16 2.55
CA GLY A 145 11.82 -31.08 2.32
C GLY A 145 12.79 -30.46 1.31
N GLY A 146 13.07 -31.16 0.22
CA GLY A 146 13.93 -30.73 -0.86
C GLY A 146 13.22 -29.88 -1.95
N ILE A 147 12.01 -29.38 -1.69
CA ILE A 147 11.24 -28.63 -2.67
C ILE A 147 11.04 -27.20 -2.16
N VAL A 148 11.35 -26.23 -3.01
CA VAL A 148 11.09 -24.82 -2.77
C VAL A 148 10.17 -24.28 -3.87
N ASP A 149 8.96 -23.88 -3.51
CA ASP A 149 8.00 -23.22 -4.37
C ASP A 149 8.08 -21.72 -4.13
N ILE A 150 8.17 -20.89 -5.19
CA ILE A 150 8.25 -19.43 -5.10
C ILE A 150 7.44 -18.78 -6.21
N PHE A 151 6.62 -17.78 -5.88
CA PHE A 151 5.99 -16.92 -6.86
C PHE A 151 6.68 -15.57 -6.90
N ILE A 152 7.58 -15.39 -7.84
CA ILE A 152 8.38 -14.19 -7.99
C ILE A 152 7.50 -13.06 -8.52
N PRO A 153 7.51 -11.84 -7.95
CA PRO A 153 6.80 -10.70 -8.51
C PRO A 153 7.19 -10.43 -9.96
N GLY A 154 6.19 -10.25 -10.81
CA GLY A 154 6.40 -9.99 -12.25
C GLY A 154 6.62 -11.21 -13.12
N THR A 155 6.58 -12.42 -12.58
CA THR A 155 6.48 -13.64 -13.38
C THR A 155 5.01 -14.02 -13.58
N GLU A 156 4.71 -14.62 -14.73
CA GLU A 156 3.35 -15.09 -15.02
C GLU A 156 2.94 -16.27 -14.12
N ARG A 157 3.92 -17.07 -13.72
CA ARG A 157 3.72 -18.32 -12.98
C ARG A 157 4.77 -18.52 -11.90
N PRO A 158 4.39 -19.17 -10.80
CA PRO A 158 5.35 -19.59 -9.79
C PRO A 158 6.29 -20.66 -10.32
N ILE A 159 7.43 -20.81 -9.65
CA ILE A 159 8.43 -21.82 -9.93
C ILE A 159 8.55 -22.81 -8.76
N ARG A 160 8.84 -24.05 -9.11
CA ARG A 160 9.20 -25.14 -8.20
C ARG A 160 10.62 -25.55 -8.43
N ILE A 161 11.42 -25.49 -7.42
CA ILE A 161 12.84 -25.87 -7.40
C ILE A 161 12.95 -27.16 -6.60
N ASP A 162 13.35 -28.24 -7.26
CA ASP A 162 13.67 -29.50 -6.59
C ASP A 162 15.16 -29.54 -6.32
N THR A 163 15.55 -29.97 -5.12
CA THR A 163 16.94 -30.05 -4.72
C THR A 163 17.28 -31.42 -4.12
N PHE A 164 18.50 -31.86 -4.39
CA PHE A 164 19.12 -33.00 -3.74
C PHE A 164 20.49 -32.58 -3.20
N ASP A 165 20.74 -32.84 -1.93
CA ASP A 165 22.00 -32.52 -1.23
C ASP A 165 22.44 -31.02 -1.44
N ARG A 166 21.48 -30.07 -1.42
CA ARG A 166 21.65 -28.65 -1.65
C ARG A 166 22.00 -28.24 -3.10
N GLU A 167 22.01 -29.17 -4.05
CA GLU A 167 22.15 -28.88 -5.47
C GLU A 167 20.76 -28.83 -6.12
N ILE A 168 20.55 -27.89 -7.05
CA ILE A 168 19.28 -27.75 -7.77
C ILE A 168 19.22 -28.79 -8.88
N GLU A 169 18.36 -29.81 -8.72
CA GLU A 169 18.15 -30.84 -9.73
C GLU A 169 17.24 -30.39 -10.87
N SER A 170 16.21 -29.63 -10.54
CA SER A 170 15.28 -29.12 -11.56
C SER A 170 14.60 -27.83 -11.12
N ILE A 171 14.28 -26.98 -12.12
CA ILE A 171 13.42 -25.81 -11.97
C ILE A 171 12.25 -25.97 -12.93
N ARG A 172 11.02 -25.81 -12.44
CA ARG A 172 9.79 -25.93 -13.25
C ARG A 172 8.82 -24.82 -12.91
N SER A 173 8.16 -24.23 -13.92
CA SER A 173 6.97 -23.46 -13.65
C SER A 173 5.81 -24.39 -13.31
N PHE A 174 4.84 -23.90 -12.54
CA PHE A 174 3.63 -24.65 -12.21
C PHE A 174 2.39 -23.75 -12.21
N ASP A 175 1.24 -24.37 -12.35
CA ASP A 175 -0.04 -23.69 -12.27
C ASP A 175 -0.43 -23.45 -10.81
N PRO A 176 -0.67 -22.19 -10.40
CA PRO A 176 -0.95 -21.86 -8.99
C PRO A 176 -2.27 -22.43 -8.49
N ALA A 177 -3.27 -22.63 -9.36
CA ALA A 177 -4.58 -23.15 -8.98
C ALA A 177 -4.55 -24.69 -8.81
N THR A 178 -3.91 -25.41 -9.75
CA THR A 178 -3.88 -26.87 -9.76
C THR A 178 -2.62 -27.46 -9.11
N GLN A 179 -1.60 -26.63 -8.84
CA GLN A 179 -0.29 -27.01 -8.32
C GLN A 179 0.50 -27.99 -9.23
N LYS A 180 0.07 -28.17 -10.48
CA LYS A 180 0.71 -29.07 -11.45
C LYS A 180 1.87 -28.39 -12.15
N SER A 181 3.01 -29.06 -12.20
CA SER A 181 4.18 -28.62 -12.98
C SER A 181 3.85 -28.52 -14.46
N LEU A 182 4.38 -27.49 -15.12
CA LEU A 182 4.13 -27.18 -16.53
C LEU A 182 5.43 -27.27 -17.35
N GLN A 183 6.24 -26.24 -17.33
CA GLN A 183 7.42 -26.10 -18.18
C GLN A 183 8.70 -26.24 -17.35
N ARG A 184 9.71 -26.92 -17.90
CA ARG A 184 11.07 -26.93 -17.32
C ARG A 184 11.80 -25.66 -17.69
N LEU A 185 12.54 -25.13 -16.74
CA LEU A 185 13.39 -23.96 -16.85
C LEU A 185 14.83 -24.34 -16.52
N ASN A 186 15.80 -23.73 -17.19
CA ASN A 186 17.21 -23.93 -16.87
C ASN A 186 17.68 -23.02 -15.74
N GLU A 187 17.05 -21.86 -15.62
CA GLU A 187 17.40 -20.81 -14.65
C GLU A 187 16.19 -19.97 -14.29
N ALA A 188 16.25 -19.25 -13.17
CA ALA A 188 15.31 -18.21 -12.78
C ALA A 188 16.01 -17.10 -12.00
N TYR A 189 15.44 -15.87 -12.04
CA TYR A 189 15.89 -14.74 -11.26
C TYR A 189 14.91 -14.45 -10.14
N VAL A 190 15.31 -14.73 -8.91
CA VAL A 190 14.54 -14.46 -7.69
C VAL A 190 14.85 -13.04 -7.24
N THR A 191 13.90 -12.13 -7.40
CA THR A 191 14.01 -10.72 -7.01
C THR A 191 13.33 -10.50 -5.65
N PRO A 192 13.64 -9.39 -4.94
CA PRO A 192 12.86 -9.03 -3.74
C PRO A 192 11.35 -8.96 -3.99
N ALA A 193 10.57 -9.29 -2.97
CA ALA A 193 9.11 -9.27 -2.98
C ALA A 193 8.49 -8.11 -2.16
N ALA A 194 9.32 -7.18 -1.70
CA ALA A 194 8.92 -5.95 -1.01
C ALA A 194 9.84 -4.80 -1.42
N GLU A 195 9.35 -3.57 -1.30
CA GLU A 195 10.18 -2.36 -1.44
C GLU A 195 10.86 -1.99 -0.11
N GLY A 196 10.27 -2.38 1.01
CA GLY A 196 10.84 -2.28 2.35
C GLY A 196 11.58 -3.58 2.73
N ILE A 197 12.85 -3.71 2.35
CA ILE A 197 13.62 -4.94 2.55
C ILE A 197 14.14 -5.02 3.99
N THR A 198 13.86 -6.14 4.67
CA THR A 198 14.28 -6.37 6.04
C THR A 198 15.54 -7.21 6.20
N ALA A 199 16.22 -7.54 5.08
CA ALA A 199 17.56 -8.14 5.13
C ALA A 199 18.57 -7.17 5.77
N SER A 200 19.54 -7.72 6.53
CA SER A 200 20.67 -6.92 7.05
C SER A 200 21.49 -6.31 5.91
N PRO A 201 21.94 -5.05 6.00
CA PRO A 201 21.85 -4.13 7.15
C PRO A 201 20.60 -3.22 7.16
N HIS A 202 19.65 -3.42 6.27
CA HIS A 202 18.52 -2.51 6.05
C HIS A 202 17.57 -2.46 7.25
N ARG A 203 17.31 -3.63 7.86
CA ARG A 203 16.48 -3.74 9.07
C ARG A 203 17.07 -2.94 10.22
N GLU A 204 18.37 -3.06 10.48
CA GLU A 204 19.06 -2.36 11.55
C GLU A 204 19.00 -0.84 11.35
N LEU A 205 19.14 -0.39 10.09
CA LEU A 205 19.02 1.02 9.75
C LEU A 205 17.60 1.55 10.03
N ALA A 206 16.56 0.81 9.63
CA ALA A 206 15.18 1.18 9.89
C ALA A 206 14.91 1.27 11.40
N LEU A 207 15.31 0.27 12.19
CA LEU A 207 15.18 0.27 13.64
C LEU A 207 15.92 1.43 14.32
N LYS A 208 17.13 1.75 13.85
CA LYS A 208 17.91 2.90 14.33
C LYS A 208 17.19 4.22 14.06
N ARG A 209 16.58 4.36 12.88
CA ARG A 209 15.80 5.56 12.48
C ARG A 209 14.53 5.71 13.31
N ILE A 210 13.80 4.62 13.56
CA ILE A 210 12.65 4.61 14.47
C ILE A 210 13.09 5.06 15.88
N SER A 211 14.13 4.45 16.45
CA SER A 211 14.62 4.80 17.78
C SER A 211 15.11 6.26 17.86
N SER A 212 15.67 6.79 16.77
CA SER A 212 16.10 8.19 16.70
C SER A 212 14.91 9.14 16.65
N ALA A 213 13.83 8.77 15.92
CA ALA A 213 12.59 9.53 15.87
C ALA A 213 11.89 9.57 17.22
N GLU A 214 11.79 8.43 17.92
CA GLU A 214 11.23 8.32 19.25
C GLU A 214 11.96 9.22 20.25
N LYS A 215 13.31 9.22 20.24
CA LYS A 215 14.11 10.11 21.09
C LYS A 215 13.89 11.59 20.74
N ALA A 216 13.81 11.93 19.46
CA ALA A 216 13.63 13.31 19.02
C ALA A 216 12.25 13.89 19.40
N ILE A 217 11.23 13.05 19.40
CA ILE A 217 9.83 13.42 19.69
C ILE A 217 9.52 13.29 21.19
N GLY A 218 10.27 12.45 21.93
CA GLY A 218 9.99 12.15 23.35
C GLY A 218 8.83 11.18 23.54
N GLY A 219 8.54 10.33 22.56
CA GLY A 219 7.49 9.32 22.58
C GLY A 219 7.96 7.97 22.06
N SER A 220 7.17 6.90 22.20
CA SER A 220 7.44 5.57 21.66
C SER A 220 6.29 5.11 20.78
N ASP A 221 6.60 4.30 19.77
CA ASP A 221 5.62 3.57 18.94
C ASP A 221 6.12 2.14 18.74
N GLU A 222 5.82 1.28 19.72
CA GLU A 222 6.30 -0.11 19.73
C GLU A 222 5.80 -0.92 18.53
N ILE A 223 4.60 -0.60 18.03
CA ILE A 223 3.96 -1.30 16.89
C ILE A 223 4.81 -1.16 15.62
N LEU A 224 5.56 -0.06 15.45
CA LEU A 224 6.37 0.15 14.25
C LEU A 224 7.47 -0.90 14.07
N ARG A 225 8.05 -1.41 15.17
CA ARG A 225 9.12 -2.41 15.11
C ARG A 225 8.63 -3.77 14.64
N ASP A 226 7.38 -4.11 14.96
CA ASP A 226 6.76 -5.39 14.61
C ASP A 226 6.17 -5.39 13.19
N ARG A 227 6.10 -4.20 12.55
CA ARG A 227 5.44 -4.01 11.25
C ARG A 227 6.37 -3.54 10.14
N LEU A 228 7.66 -3.77 10.26
CA LEU A 228 8.64 -3.37 9.23
C LEU A 228 8.33 -3.95 7.84
N ASP A 229 7.80 -5.16 7.80
CA ASP A 229 7.40 -5.88 6.58
C ASP A 229 6.21 -5.25 5.83
N THR A 230 5.46 -4.36 6.48
CA THR A 230 4.31 -3.65 5.86
C THR A 230 4.64 -2.20 5.48
N MET A 231 5.91 -1.78 5.60
CA MET A 231 6.33 -0.39 5.44
C MET A 231 6.79 -0.01 4.02
N ASP A 232 6.30 -0.67 2.96
CA ASP A 232 6.61 -0.31 1.57
C ASP A 232 6.32 1.16 1.25
N THR A 233 5.24 1.72 1.81
CA THR A 233 4.84 3.12 1.61
C THR A 233 5.85 4.15 2.10
N ILE A 234 6.79 3.73 2.94
CA ILE A 234 7.90 4.53 3.46
C ILE A 234 9.24 3.82 3.24
N ALA A 235 9.41 3.13 2.12
CA ALA A 235 10.62 2.36 1.78
C ALA A 235 11.91 3.12 2.06
N GLY A 236 11.92 4.44 1.97
CA GLY A 236 13.07 5.27 2.31
C GLY A 236 13.63 5.08 3.73
N ILE A 237 12.88 4.49 4.68
CA ILE A 237 13.38 4.24 6.04
C ILE A 237 14.49 3.15 6.06
N PHE A 238 14.50 2.26 5.07
CA PHE A 238 15.41 1.12 4.99
C PHE A 238 16.76 1.44 4.34
N TYR A 239 16.90 2.57 3.61
CA TYR A 239 18.03 2.82 2.73
C TYR A 239 18.75 4.12 3.08
N GLU A 240 20.08 4.10 3.03
CA GLU A 240 20.90 5.32 3.19
C GLU A 240 20.62 6.33 2.07
N ARG A 241 20.59 5.86 0.83
CA ARG A 241 20.23 6.66 -0.34
C ARG A 241 18.71 6.57 -0.57
N GLN A 242 18.06 7.71 -0.76
CA GLN A 242 16.67 7.77 -1.14
C GLN A 242 16.54 7.63 -2.67
N SER A 243 15.71 6.71 -3.12
CA SER A 243 15.43 6.47 -4.54
C SER A 243 13.96 6.62 -4.87
N ILE A 244 13.70 7.07 -6.09
CA ILE A 244 12.37 7.15 -6.71
C ILE A 244 12.43 6.47 -8.08
N LEU A 245 11.29 6.29 -8.73
CA LEU A 245 11.24 5.63 -10.04
C LEU A 245 12.16 6.30 -11.09
N LEU A 246 12.33 7.64 -11.07
CA LEU A 246 13.20 8.34 -12.02
C LEU A 246 14.66 7.87 -11.98
N ASP A 247 15.14 7.36 -10.86
CA ASP A 247 16.52 6.88 -10.74
C ASP A 247 16.74 5.58 -11.56
N PHE A 248 15.67 4.86 -11.90
CA PHE A 248 15.70 3.71 -12.82
C PHE A 248 15.55 4.09 -14.29
N LEU A 249 15.21 5.35 -14.59
CA LEU A 249 14.81 5.83 -15.91
C LEU A 249 15.81 6.81 -16.53
N GLU A 250 17.10 6.72 -16.18
CA GLU A 250 18.12 7.69 -16.60
C GLU A 250 18.21 7.92 -18.13
N ASN A 251 17.87 6.88 -18.91
CA ASN A 251 17.94 6.92 -20.38
C ASN A 251 16.56 7.11 -21.05
N TYR A 252 15.51 7.42 -20.28
CA TYR A 252 14.16 7.60 -20.78
C TYR A 252 13.86 9.09 -21.04
N ASN A 253 13.12 9.36 -22.11
CA ASN A 253 12.50 10.67 -22.29
C ASN A 253 11.32 10.81 -21.32
N VAL A 254 11.12 12.00 -20.79
CA VAL A 254 10.05 12.25 -19.83
C VAL A 254 8.97 13.09 -20.46
N VAL A 255 7.76 12.56 -20.44
CA VAL A 255 6.52 13.23 -20.88
C VAL A 255 5.64 13.43 -19.68
N PHE A 256 5.41 14.68 -19.30
CA PHE A 256 4.57 15.02 -18.16
C PHE A 256 3.31 15.73 -18.65
N VAL A 257 2.17 15.12 -18.39
CA VAL A 257 0.86 15.56 -18.87
C VAL A 257 0.16 16.36 -17.77
N ASN A 258 -0.31 17.57 -18.08
CA ASN A 258 -1.04 18.47 -17.19
C ASN A 258 -0.40 18.61 -15.80
N PRO A 259 0.81 19.18 -15.72
CA PRO A 259 1.59 19.26 -14.48
C PRO A 259 0.89 20.02 -13.35
N ASP A 260 0.11 21.06 -13.68
CA ASP A 260 -0.62 21.87 -12.69
C ASP A 260 -1.65 21.03 -11.92
N ASP A 261 -2.42 20.20 -12.65
CA ASP A 261 -3.37 19.27 -12.06
C ASP A 261 -2.66 18.22 -11.19
N ALA A 262 -1.47 17.78 -11.63
CA ALA A 262 -0.66 16.82 -10.90
C ALA A 262 -0.16 17.39 -9.57
N LEU A 263 0.30 18.63 -9.56
CA LEU A 263 0.76 19.33 -8.35
C LEU A 263 -0.38 19.55 -7.36
N ALA A 264 -1.53 19.99 -7.85
CA ALA A 264 -2.72 20.22 -7.01
C ALA A 264 -3.19 18.90 -6.35
N GLU A 265 -3.26 17.82 -7.12
CA GLU A 265 -3.67 16.49 -6.62
C GLU A 265 -2.64 15.93 -5.62
N PHE A 266 -1.35 16.07 -5.92
CA PHE A 266 -0.27 15.66 -5.04
C PHE A 266 -0.33 16.41 -3.71
N GLY A 267 -0.43 17.75 -3.74
CA GLY A 267 -0.55 18.58 -2.53
C GLY A 267 -1.78 18.23 -1.68
N ARG A 268 -2.91 17.90 -2.32
CA ARG A 268 -4.10 17.41 -1.63
C ARG A 268 -3.82 16.09 -0.88
N ARG A 269 -3.21 15.11 -1.53
CA ARG A 269 -2.89 13.81 -0.92
C ARG A 269 -1.85 13.91 0.19
N GLU A 270 -0.86 14.77 0.05
CA GLU A 270 0.13 15.01 1.11
C GLU A 270 -0.54 15.63 2.35
N ARG A 271 -1.44 16.60 2.19
CA ARG A 271 -2.22 17.17 3.29
C ARG A 271 -3.07 16.12 3.99
N GLU A 272 -3.80 15.28 3.24
CA GLU A 272 -4.58 14.17 3.80
C GLU A 272 -3.70 13.19 4.60
N THR A 273 -2.53 12.85 4.09
CA THR A 273 -1.56 11.97 4.78
C THR A 273 -1.11 12.60 6.10
N LEU A 274 -0.77 13.89 6.10
CA LEU A 274 -0.31 14.58 7.30
C LEU A 274 -1.43 14.79 8.33
N GLU A 275 -2.67 14.95 7.88
CA GLU A 275 -3.85 14.96 8.75
C GLU A 275 -4.08 13.61 9.42
N LEU A 276 -3.96 12.50 8.68
CA LEU A 276 -4.05 11.13 9.21
C LEU A 276 -2.95 10.80 10.22
N LEU A 277 -1.82 11.50 10.16
CA LEU A 277 -0.68 11.35 11.05
C LEU A 277 -0.61 12.45 12.12
N SER A 278 -1.64 13.30 12.25
CA SER A 278 -1.61 14.46 13.15
C SER A 278 -1.42 14.10 14.62
N ASP A 279 -2.02 12.99 15.04
CA ASP A 279 -1.98 12.42 16.39
C ASP A 279 -0.85 11.39 16.61
N LYS A 280 -0.07 11.07 15.58
CA LYS A 280 0.99 10.06 15.58
C LYS A 280 2.35 10.70 15.34
N ALA A 281 2.84 11.44 16.33
CA ALA A 281 4.01 12.31 16.17
C ALA A 281 5.27 11.59 15.65
N VAL A 282 5.57 10.36 16.13
CA VAL A 282 6.70 9.55 15.66
C VAL A 282 6.52 9.17 14.18
N ARG A 283 5.34 8.66 13.81
CA ARG A 283 5.02 8.27 12.42
C ARG A 283 5.05 9.47 11.49
N LYS A 284 4.52 10.60 11.91
CA LYS A 284 4.56 11.86 11.15
C LYS A 284 5.99 12.32 10.90
N PHE A 285 6.84 12.26 11.92
CA PHE A 285 8.27 12.59 11.79
C PHE A 285 8.97 11.66 10.79
N LEU A 286 8.74 10.35 10.88
CA LEU A 286 9.30 9.37 9.97
C LEU A 286 8.79 9.57 8.52
N TYR A 287 7.50 9.87 8.37
CA TYR A 287 6.92 10.15 7.06
C TYR A 287 7.58 11.36 6.39
N ILE A 288 7.68 12.48 7.08
CA ILE A 288 8.30 13.71 6.54
C ILE A 288 9.75 13.45 6.10
N ARG A 289 10.50 12.62 6.82
CA ARG A 289 11.91 12.34 6.49
C ARG A 289 12.10 11.24 5.45
N PHE A 290 11.29 10.21 5.47
CA PHE A 290 11.55 8.98 4.71
C PHE A 290 10.43 8.59 3.74
N GLY A 291 9.22 9.05 3.92
CA GLY A 291 8.06 8.75 3.08
C GLY A 291 7.66 9.91 2.16
N GLY A 292 7.74 11.13 2.65
CA GLY A 292 7.40 12.33 1.89
C GLY A 292 8.41 12.69 0.81
N VAL A 293 8.03 13.59 -0.06
CA VAL A 293 8.90 14.11 -1.13
C VAL A 293 9.95 15.04 -0.55
N SER A 294 11.20 14.82 -0.91
CA SER A 294 12.29 15.73 -0.54
C SER A 294 12.41 16.86 -1.55
N SER A 295 12.94 18.01 -1.11
CA SER A 295 13.30 19.12 -1.99
C SER A 295 14.27 18.71 -3.11
N GLU A 296 15.12 17.71 -2.88
CA GLU A 296 16.04 17.15 -3.87
C GLU A 296 15.29 16.50 -5.04
N VAL A 297 14.18 15.78 -4.76
CA VAL A 297 13.32 15.19 -5.79
C VAL A 297 12.61 16.26 -6.60
N LEU A 298 12.12 17.31 -5.94
CA LEU A 298 11.49 18.45 -6.63
C LEU A 298 12.51 19.21 -7.51
N LEU A 299 13.75 19.30 -7.08
CA LEU A 299 14.83 19.88 -7.90
C LEU A 299 15.10 19.09 -9.18
N LYS A 300 14.97 17.75 -9.14
CA LYS A 300 15.08 16.91 -10.34
C LYS A 300 13.99 17.22 -11.39
N LEU A 301 12.87 17.82 -10.97
CA LEU A 301 11.77 18.21 -11.84
C LEU A 301 11.89 19.66 -12.39
N LYS A 302 12.82 20.49 -11.89
CA LYS A 302 12.99 21.88 -12.34
C LYS A 302 13.51 22.02 -13.78
N ASP A 303 14.19 21.01 -14.31
CA ASP A 303 14.83 21.07 -15.63
C ASP A 303 13.88 20.71 -16.80
N TYR A 304 12.57 20.79 -16.59
CA TYR A 304 11.59 20.46 -17.62
C TYR A 304 11.14 21.69 -18.42
N SER A 305 11.09 21.56 -19.75
CA SER A 305 10.46 22.54 -20.64
C SER A 305 8.96 22.26 -20.75
N ILE A 306 8.13 23.28 -20.69
CA ILE A 306 6.68 23.18 -20.88
C ILE A 306 6.34 23.41 -22.35
N VAL A 307 5.58 22.50 -22.94
CA VAL A 307 4.94 22.69 -24.24
C VAL A 307 3.43 22.70 -23.99
N SER A 308 2.82 23.88 -24.05
CA SER A 308 1.37 24.00 -24.21
C SER A 308 1.06 24.07 -25.71
N ASP A 309 -0.02 23.47 -26.19
CA ASP A 309 -0.45 23.38 -27.61
C ASP A 309 0.04 24.52 -28.54
N GLY A 310 1.36 24.79 -28.59
CA GLY A 310 2.02 25.75 -29.46
C GLY A 310 2.97 26.74 -28.81
N GLU A 311 3.03 26.89 -27.47
CA GLU A 311 3.95 27.81 -26.80
C GLU A 311 4.77 27.11 -25.70
N VAL A 312 6.07 27.44 -25.62
CA VAL A 312 6.98 26.95 -24.60
C VAL A 312 7.07 27.99 -23.48
N SER A 313 6.72 27.60 -22.25
CA SER A 313 6.92 28.43 -21.06
C SER A 313 7.65 27.62 -19.96
N SER A 314 8.41 28.31 -19.10
CA SER A 314 9.05 27.69 -17.94
C SER A 314 8.06 27.61 -16.76
N LEU A 315 8.09 26.51 -16.02
CA LEU A 315 7.37 26.38 -14.76
C LEU A 315 8.10 27.12 -13.63
N ASP A 316 7.40 28.00 -12.97
CA ASP A 316 7.91 28.67 -11.76
C ASP A 316 7.47 27.86 -10.53
N TYR A 317 8.27 26.86 -10.18
CA TYR A 317 8.01 25.95 -9.05
C TYR A 317 8.25 26.60 -7.67
N ASP A 318 8.91 27.77 -7.63
CA ASP A 318 9.38 28.33 -6.36
C ASP A 318 8.28 29.01 -5.52
N SER A 319 7.13 29.40 -6.12
CA SER A 319 6.11 30.13 -5.37
C SER A 319 5.02 29.25 -4.74
N GLU A 320 4.52 28.22 -5.43
CA GLU A 320 3.36 27.45 -4.93
C GLU A 320 3.74 26.25 -4.06
N LEU A 321 4.75 25.46 -4.47
CA LEU A 321 5.18 24.31 -3.66
C LEU A 321 6.03 24.71 -2.44
N GLY A 322 6.79 25.81 -2.53
CA GLY A 322 7.60 26.32 -1.43
C GLY A 322 6.74 26.78 -0.26
N GLU A 323 5.64 27.50 -0.53
CA GLU A 323 4.71 27.95 0.50
C GLU A 323 3.89 26.80 1.11
N GLU A 324 3.44 25.83 0.31
CA GLU A 324 2.72 24.64 0.82
C GLU A 324 3.62 23.74 1.68
N LEU A 325 4.90 23.57 1.34
CA LEU A 325 5.86 22.81 2.14
C LEU A 325 6.29 23.52 3.44
N GLU A 326 6.26 24.86 3.48
CA GLU A 326 6.50 25.63 4.73
C GLU A 326 5.32 25.56 5.70
N ILE A 327 4.08 25.50 5.22
CA ILE A 327 2.89 25.28 6.05
C ILE A 327 2.93 23.90 6.73
N ILE A 328 3.54 22.90 6.09
CA ILE A 328 3.71 21.54 6.60
C ILE A 328 4.71 21.48 7.78
N LYS A 329 5.62 22.45 7.92
CA LYS A 329 6.67 22.47 8.96
C LYS A 329 6.21 22.96 10.34
N ARG A 330 4.99 23.47 10.52
CA ARG A 330 4.49 23.99 11.80
C ARG A 330 3.64 22.95 12.55
N PRO A 331 4.04 22.48 13.74
CA PRO A 331 3.26 21.49 14.51
C PRO A 331 2.06 22.13 15.21
N ARG A 332 0.90 21.52 15.11
CA ARG A 332 -0.23 21.69 16.05
C ARG A 332 -0.50 20.36 16.76
N ARG A 333 -0.81 20.47 18.06
CA ARG A 333 -0.95 19.39 19.05
C ARG A 333 -2.15 18.50 18.86
N GLU A 334 -1.91 17.22 19.07
CA GLU A 334 -2.61 16.06 19.65
C GLU A 334 -4.12 15.87 19.49
N GLU A 335 -4.50 14.61 19.12
CA GLU A 335 -5.37 13.67 19.85
C GLU A 335 -5.84 12.45 19.01
N GLU A 336 -5.74 11.38 19.46
CA GLU A 336 -6.09 10.08 20.04
C GLU A 336 -6.99 9.11 19.24
N PHE A 337 -6.85 7.87 19.57
CA PHE A 337 -7.29 6.54 19.09
C PHE A 337 -8.77 6.31 18.73
N LEU A 338 -9.01 5.35 17.80
CA LEU A 338 -10.28 4.63 17.61
C LEU A 338 -10.05 3.11 17.43
N PRO A 339 -10.98 2.25 17.93
CA PRO A 339 -10.82 0.80 17.97
C PRO A 339 -11.08 0.09 16.64
N ARG A 340 -10.52 -1.11 16.49
CA ARG A 340 -10.62 -2.01 15.34
C ARG A 340 -12.03 -2.58 15.19
N ILE A 341 -12.57 -2.59 13.94
CA ILE A 341 -13.78 -3.32 13.57
C ILE A 341 -13.38 -4.56 12.77
N PRO A 342 -13.97 -5.74 13.02
CA PRO A 342 -13.60 -6.98 12.32
C PRO A 342 -13.92 -6.94 10.83
N VAL A 343 -13.08 -7.63 10.04
CA VAL A 343 -13.26 -7.84 8.60
C VAL A 343 -14.53 -8.68 8.39
N VAL A 344 -15.50 -8.12 7.67
CA VAL A 344 -16.71 -8.84 7.23
C VAL A 344 -16.35 -9.61 5.95
N ASP A 345 -16.69 -10.89 5.93
CA ASP A 345 -16.55 -11.72 4.73
C ASP A 345 -17.50 -11.21 3.64
N TRP A 346 -16.95 -10.76 2.50
CA TRP A 346 -17.71 -10.20 1.38
C TRP A 346 -18.64 -11.22 0.71
N THR A 347 -18.42 -12.51 0.95
CA THR A 347 -19.31 -13.60 0.49
C THR A 347 -20.69 -13.56 1.14
N GLU A 348 -20.85 -12.81 2.23
CA GLU A 348 -22.12 -12.59 2.91
C GLU A 348 -22.95 -11.43 2.33
N LEU A 349 -22.45 -10.70 1.31
CA LEU A 349 -23.17 -9.60 0.67
C LEU A 349 -24.13 -10.12 -0.41
N GLU A 350 -25.39 -9.74 -0.31
CA GLU A 350 -26.42 -10.00 -1.31
C GLU A 350 -26.66 -8.77 -2.20
N GLU A 351 -26.99 -8.99 -3.48
CA GLU A 351 -27.34 -7.88 -4.39
C GLU A 351 -28.53 -7.08 -3.82
N GLY A 352 -28.36 -5.77 -3.69
CA GLY A 352 -29.31 -4.87 -3.07
C GLY A 352 -28.96 -4.44 -1.65
N ASP A 353 -28.00 -5.09 -1.00
CA ASP A 353 -27.53 -4.71 0.33
C ASP A 353 -26.98 -3.29 0.37
N PHE A 354 -27.23 -2.59 1.47
CA PHE A 354 -26.55 -1.34 1.75
C PHE A 354 -25.15 -1.63 2.31
N VAL A 355 -24.17 -0.94 1.76
CA VAL A 355 -22.76 -1.04 2.16
C VAL A 355 -22.19 0.33 2.49
N VAL A 356 -21.19 0.36 3.34
CA VAL A 356 -20.45 1.58 3.67
C VAL A 356 -19.03 1.46 3.09
N HIS A 357 -18.73 2.27 2.11
CA HIS A 357 -17.37 2.44 1.62
C HIS A 357 -16.64 3.47 2.47
N LYS A 358 -15.42 3.17 2.91
CA LYS A 358 -14.59 4.02 3.80
C LYS A 358 -14.46 5.46 3.30
N GLU A 359 -14.37 5.66 1.99
CA GLU A 359 -14.16 6.99 1.37
C GLU A 359 -15.44 7.62 0.83
N TYR A 360 -16.36 6.82 0.30
CA TYR A 360 -17.53 7.32 -0.44
C TYR A 360 -18.84 7.23 0.34
N GLY A 361 -18.83 6.57 1.50
CA GLY A 361 -20.00 6.45 2.36
C GLY A 361 -20.99 5.37 1.93
N ILE A 362 -22.28 5.60 2.19
CA ILE A 362 -23.32 4.61 1.99
C ILE A 362 -23.65 4.47 0.50
N GLY A 363 -23.46 3.27 -0.02
CA GLY A 363 -23.84 2.84 -1.36
C GLY A 363 -24.72 1.59 -1.31
N ARG A 364 -25.19 1.13 -2.47
CA ARG A 364 -25.91 -0.13 -2.64
C ARG A 364 -25.06 -1.11 -3.43
N TYR A 365 -24.93 -2.32 -2.95
CA TYR A 365 -24.22 -3.38 -3.64
C TYR A 365 -25.04 -3.95 -4.80
N LEU A 366 -24.44 -4.04 -5.99
CA LEU A 366 -25.07 -4.52 -7.23
C LEU A 366 -24.41 -5.80 -7.77
N GLY A 367 -23.68 -6.54 -6.93
CA GLY A 367 -23.02 -7.78 -7.33
C GLY A 367 -21.58 -7.59 -7.75
N VAL A 368 -20.94 -8.69 -8.17
CA VAL A 368 -19.59 -8.73 -8.73
C VAL A 368 -19.64 -8.57 -10.25
N ARG A 369 -18.70 -7.81 -10.78
CA ARG A 369 -18.49 -7.66 -12.23
C ARG A 369 -17.06 -7.99 -12.59
N THR A 370 -16.90 -8.83 -13.59
CA THR A 370 -15.61 -9.15 -14.19
C THR A 370 -15.31 -8.14 -15.27
N VAL A 371 -14.17 -7.47 -15.19
CA VAL A 371 -13.65 -6.53 -16.20
C VAL A 371 -12.36 -7.10 -16.74
N GLU A 372 -12.25 -7.22 -18.05
CA GLU A 372 -11.04 -7.62 -18.75
C GLU A 372 -10.36 -6.38 -19.33
N ASN A 373 -9.10 -6.18 -18.98
CA ASN A 373 -8.28 -5.10 -19.54
C ASN A 373 -6.86 -5.60 -19.84
N ILE A 374 -5.97 -4.71 -20.26
CA ILE A 374 -4.59 -5.04 -20.64
C ILE A 374 -3.75 -5.69 -19.53
N LEU A 375 -4.15 -5.56 -18.27
CA LEU A 375 -3.49 -6.17 -17.11
C LEU A 375 -4.10 -7.54 -16.75
N GLY A 376 -5.13 -7.97 -17.48
CA GLY A 376 -5.82 -9.24 -17.28
C GLY A 376 -7.28 -9.08 -16.84
N THR A 377 -7.88 -10.21 -16.49
CA THR A 377 -9.26 -10.28 -16.01
C THR A 377 -9.33 -9.97 -14.52
N ARG A 378 -10.23 -9.07 -14.12
CA ARG A 378 -10.41 -8.65 -12.71
C ARG A 378 -11.86 -8.66 -12.30
N GLU A 379 -12.08 -9.00 -11.05
CA GLU A 379 -13.39 -8.93 -10.41
C GLU A 379 -13.51 -7.67 -9.55
N TYR A 380 -14.66 -7.02 -9.66
CA TYR A 380 -14.99 -5.79 -8.95
C TYR A 380 -16.34 -5.93 -8.26
N LEU A 381 -16.44 -5.46 -7.03
CA LEU A 381 -17.71 -5.18 -6.38
C LEU A 381 -18.30 -3.91 -7.01
N LEU A 382 -19.50 -4.01 -7.56
CA LEU A 382 -20.22 -2.87 -8.14
C LEU A 382 -21.08 -2.22 -7.07
N LEU A 383 -20.81 -0.97 -6.75
CA LEU A 383 -21.54 -0.17 -5.79
C LEU A 383 -22.26 0.99 -6.47
N GLU A 384 -23.56 1.14 -6.20
CA GLU A 384 -24.36 2.26 -6.69
C GLU A 384 -24.49 3.33 -5.62
N TYR A 385 -24.38 4.59 -6.04
CA TYR A 385 -24.50 5.77 -5.24
C TYR A 385 -25.67 6.65 -5.70
N ARG A 386 -25.89 7.80 -5.03
CA ARG A 386 -26.93 8.75 -5.41
C ARG A 386 -26.77 9.14 -6.89
N ASP A 387 -27.90 9.42 -7.54
CA ASP A 387 -28.00 9.81 -8.95
C ASP A 387 -27.57 8.73 -9.95
N GLY A 388 -27.57 7.46 -9.53
CA GLY A 388 -27.21 6.32 -10.38
C GLY A 388 -25.70 6.22 -10.67
N ASN A 389 -24.87 7.01 -9.99
CA ASN A 389 -23.43 6.90 -10.11
C ASN A 389 -22.94 5.56 -9.56
N LYS A 390 -21.97 4.95 -10.23
CA LYS A 390 -21.42 3.62 -9.85
C LYS A 390 -19.93 3.70 -9.60
N ILE A 391 -19.46 2.89 -8.64
CA ILE A 391 -18.05 2.66 -8.36
C ILE A 391 -17.75 1.18 -8.50
N TYR A 392 -16.61 0.89 -9.10
CA TYR A 392 -16.03 -0.44 -9.17
C TYR A 392 -14.95 -0.55 -8.10
N VAL A 393 -15.17 -1.37 -7.07
CA VAL A 393 -14.19 -1.63 -6.02
C VAL A 393 -13.55 -2.99 -6.32
N PRO A 394 -12.23 -3.05 -6.57
CA PRO A 394 -11.56 -4.32 -6.78
C PRO A 394 -11.80 -5.28 -5.60
N VAL A 395 -11.98 -6.58 -5.86
CA VAL A 395 -12.22 -7.59 -4.81
C VAL A 395 -11.06 -7.68 -3.83
N ASP A 396 -9.83 -7.39 -4.27
CA ASP A 396 -8.65 -7.28 -3.41
C ASP A 396 -8.66 -6.05 -2.46
N ARG A 397 -9.69 -5.20 -2.58
CA ARG A 397 -9.94 -4.00 -1.78
C ARG A 397 -11.26 -4.05 -1.00
N VAL A 398 -11.78 -5.23 -0.80
CA VAL A 398 -13.03 -5.45 -0.06
C VAL A 398 -12.95 -4.96 1.40
N ASP A 399 -11.75 -4.87 1.97
CA ASP A 399 -11.47 -4.28 3.28
C ASP A 399 -11.95 -2.83 3.44
N ARG A 400 -12.24 -2.15 2.33
CA ARG A 400 -12.81 -0.79 2.31
C ARG A 400 -14.33 -0.75 2.28
N VAL A 401 -14.99 -1.91 2.14
CA VAL A 401 -16.44 -2.03 2.03
C VAL A 401 -16.97 -2.88 3.18
N HIS A 402 -17.90 -2.34 3.94
CA HIS A 402 -18.53 -3.03 5.06
C HIS A 402 -20.02 -3.10 4.85
N LYS A 403 -20.65 -4.21 5.23
CA LYS A 403 -22.12 -4.30 5.24
C LYS A 403 -22.68 -3.24 6.19
N TYR A 404 -23.69 -2.51 5.75
CA TYR A 404 -24.36 -1.54 6.61
C TYR A 404 -25.16 -2.28 7.70
N ILE A 405 -24.85 -2.00 8.94
CA ILE A 405 -25.55 -2.56 10.10
C ILE A 405 -26.40 -1.44 10.72
N GLY A 406 -27.69 -1.43 10.45
CA GLY A 406 -28.61 -0.43 10.99
C GLY A 406 -30.00 -0.52 10.34
N ASN A 407 -30.91 0.38 10.74
CA ASN A 407 -32.22 0.46 10.12
C ASN A 407 -32.07 0.94 8.66
N THR A 408 -32.61 0.15 7.73
CA THR A 408 -32.55 0.43 6.29
C THR A 408 -33.72 1.30 5.79
N GLU A 409 -34.74 1.53 6.60
CA GLU A 409 -35.88 2.37 6.24
C GLU A 409 -35.49 3.84 6.15
N GLY A 410 -35.60 4.45 4.96
CA GLY A 410 -35.30 5.86 4.74
C GLY A 410 -33.84 6.21 4.48
N ILE A 411 -32.95 5.23 4.33
CA ILE A 411 -31.55 5.49 3.98
C ILE A 411 -31.43 6.15 2.62
N GLN A 412 -30.69 7.24 2.57
CA GLN A 412 -30.30 7.89 1.32
C GLN A 412 -28.86 7.54 0.97
N LEU A 413 -28.65 7.09 -0.27
CA LEU A 413 -27.31 6.87 -0.81
C LEU A 413 -26.50 8.17 -0.79
N ASN A 414 -25.21 8.09 -0.47
CA ASN A 414 -24.30 9.23 -0.52
C ASN A 414 -24.05 9.67 -1.96
N SER A 415 -23.69 10.95 -2.14
CA SER A 415 -23.23 11.47 -3.43
C SER A 415 -21.70 11.38 -3.53
N LEU A 416 -21.19 10.93 -4.68
CA LEU A 416 -19.73 10.84 -4.93
C LEU A 416 -19.04 12.22 -5.01
N ARG A 417 -19.79 13.28 -5.29
CA ARG A 417 -19.25 14.65 -5.49
C ARG A 417 -19.37 15.54 -4.26
N GLY A 418 -19.78 15.01 -3.10
CA GLY A 418 -20.10 15.83 -1.94
C GLY A 418 -19.12 15.68 -0.77
N THR A 419 -18.98 16.71 0.04
CA THR A 419 -18.26 16.69 1.32
C THR A 419 -19.11 16.16 2.48
N ALA A 420 -20.36 15.75 2.21
CA ALA A 420 -21.34 15.34 3.23
C ALA A 420 -20.85 14.14 4.05
N TRP A 421 -20.27 13.12 3.40
CA TRP A 421 -19.73 11.95 4.08
C TRP A 421 -18.59 12.31 5.03
N ASN A 422 -17.63 13.12 4.59
CA ASN A 422 -16.51 13.56 5.42
C ASN A 422 -16.97 14.39 6.62
N ARG A 423 -17.99 15.22 6.44
CA ARG A 423 -18.62 15.96 7.55
C ARG A 423 -19.28 15.01 8.54
N GLN A 424 -19.99 13.97 8.05
CA GLN A 424 -20.64 12.97 8.88
C GLN A 424 -19.60 12.14 9.66
N LYS A 425 -18.53 11.65 9.01
CA LYS A 425 -17.40 10.99 9.68
C LYS A 425 -16.80 11.87 10.78
N SER A 426 -16.54 13.13 10.49
CA SER A 426 -15.95 14.07 11.46
C SER A 426 -16.89 14.37 12.63
N LYS A 427 -18.22 14.36 12.41
CA LYS A 427 -19.21 14.50 13.46
C LYS A 427 -19.19 13.28 14.38
N VAL A 428 -19.31 12.06 13.80
CA VAL A 428 -19.29 10.80 14.56
C VAL A 428 -17.96 10.65 15.32
N LYS A 429 -16.83 10.97 14.70
CA LYS A 429 -15.51 10.93 15.37
C LYS A 429 -15.48 11.81 16.63
N ARG A 430 -16.06 13.01 16.57
CA ARG A 430 -16.14 13.90 17.74
C ARG A 430 -17.06 13.36 18.84
N GLU A 431 -18.21 12.78 18.46
CA GLU A 431 -19.16 12.20 19.39
C GLU A 431 -18.57 10.97 20.10
N VAL A 432 -17.89 10.09 19.34
CA VAL A 432 -17.19 8.91 19.90
C VAL A 432 -16.06 9.35 20.83
N LYS A 433 -15.30 10.39 20.47
CA LYS A 433 -14.23 10.92 21.33
C LYS A 433 -14.79 11.42 22.66
N ALA A 434 -15.88 12.20 22.63
CA ALA A 434 -16.53 12.67 23.84
C ALA A 434 -17.00 11.51 24.74
N LEU A 435 -17.55 10.44 24.13
CA LEU A 435 -17.96 9.24 24.85
C LEU A 435 -16.77 8.48 25.48
N ILE A 436 -15.63 8.40 24.76
CA ILE A 436 -14.42 7.77 25.29
C ILE A 436 -13.87 8.57 26.47
N GLU A 437 -13.85 9.91 26.40
CA GLU A 437 -13.44 10.77 27.51
C GLU A 437 -14.35 10.59 28.73
N GLU A 438 -15.66 10.49 28.54
CA GLU A 438 -16.63 10.22 29.60
C GLU A 438 -16.40 8.85 30.23
N LEU A 439 -16.21 7.80 29.44
CA LEU A 439 -15.91 6.44 29.90
C LEU A 439 -14.55 6.40 30.64
N SER A 440 -13.51 7.05 30.11
CA SER A 440 -12.19 7.11 30.74
C SER A 440 -12.26 7.77 32.12
N ASN A 441 -13.02 8.86 32.25
CA ASN A 441 -13.26 9.52 33.54
C ASN A 441 -14.04 8.64 34.52
N LEU A 442 -15.04 7.89 34.01
CA LEU A 442 -15.81 6.92 34.81
C LEU A 442 -14.91 5.78 35.32
N TYR A 443 -14.06 5.19 34.45
CA TYR A 443 -13.13 4.14 34.85
C TYR A 443 -12.06 4.66 35.81
N GLY A 444 -11.48 5.84 35.56
CA GLY A 444 -10.51 6.47 36.45
C GLY A 444 -11.10 6.79 37.82
N SER A 445 -12.35 7.25 37.91
CA SER A 445 -13.01 7.47 39.19
C SER A 445 -13.35 6.15 39.91
N ARG A 446 -13.63 5.08 39.15
CA ARG A 446 -13.86 3.73 39.73
C ARG A 446 -12.57 3.12 40.28
N GLU A 447 -11.45 3.26 39.60
CA GLU A 447 -10.14 2.81 40.11
C GLU A 447 -9.67 3.63 41.33
N ALA A 448 -9.98 4.91 41.39
CA ALA A 448 -9.66 5.77 42.52
C ALA A 448 -10.59 5.57 43.75
N SER A 449 -11.73 4.92 43.58
CA SER A 449 -12.65 4.63 44.67
C SER A 449 -12.22 3.36 45.39
N SER A 450 -11.85 3.50 46.68
CA SER A 450 -11.63 2.34 47.55
C SER A 450 -12.91 1.53 47.65
N GLY A 451 -12.87 0.26 47.24
CA GLY A 451 -14.00 -0.68 47.42
C GLY A 451 -14.38 -0.79 48.91
N ILE A 452 -15.65 -0.97 49.21
CA ILE A 452 -16.10 -1.29 50.57
C ILE A 452 -15.51 -2.66 50.90
N PRO A 453 -14.60 -2.77 51.92
CA PRO A 453 -14.09 -4.07 52.31
C PRO A 453 -15.26 -4.93 52.78
N LEU A 454 -15.48 -6.06 52.11
CA LEU A 454 -16.41 -7.08 52.62
C LEU A 454 -15.84 -7.55 53.98
N ILE A 455 -16.57 -7.29 55.03
CA ILE A 455 -16.22 -7.73 56.37
C ILE A 455 -16.22 -9.25 56.36
N GLY A 456 -15.16 -9.86 56.85
CA GLY A 456 -14.85 -11.29 56.74
C GLY A 456 -16.01 -12.24 56.94
N GLU A 457 -15.85 -13.48 56.41
CA GLU A 457 -16.85 -14.52 56.38
C GLU A 457 -17.74 -14.60 57.61
N SER A 458 -19.02 -14.46 57.42
CA SER A 458 -20.00 -14.67 58.51
C SER A 458 -20.10 -16.17 58.84
N GLU A 459 -20.51 -16.51 60.08
CA GLU A 459 -20.75 -17.92 60.47
C GLU A 459 -21.74 -18.64 59.51
N MET A 460 -22.66 -17.88 58.92
CA MET A 460 -23.64 -18.36 57.97
C MET A 460 -23.02 -18.72 56.62
N GLU A 461 -22.01 -17.97 56.14
CA GLU A 461 -21.26 -18.28 54.93
C GLU A 461 -20.36 -19.50 55.12
N LYS A 462 -19.73 -19.66 56.27
CA LYS A 462 -18.96 -20.85 56.59
C LYS A 462 -19.84 -22.10 56.59
N SER A 463 -20.99 -22.03 57.25
CA SER A 463 -21.97 -23.11 57.28
C SER A 463 -22.52 -23.46 55.89
N PHE A 464 -22.68 -22.45 55.03
CA PHE A 464 -23.10 -22.60 53.65
C PHE A 464 -22.04 -23.29 52.80
N LYS A 465 -20.78 -22.87 52.92
CA LYS A 465 -19.63 -23.50 52.25
C LYS A 465 -19.47 -24.97 52.68
N GLU A 466 -19.57 -25.25 53.98
CA GLU A 466 -19.50 -26.62 54.51
C GLU A 466 -20.62 -27.52 54.05
N SER A 467 -21.77 -26.97 53.63
CA SER A 467 -22.91 -27.73 53.13
C SER A 467 -22.78 -28.19 51.66
N PHE A 468 -21.81 -27.64 50.93
CA PHE A 468 -21.58 -28.00 49.52
C PHE A 468 -20.57 -29.15 49.37
N PRO A 469 -20.94 -30.25 48.67
CA PRO A 469 -20.04 -31.40 48.48
C PRO A 469 -19.05 -31.21 47.33
N TYR A 470 -18.24 -30.18 47.39
CA TYR A 470 -17.16 -29.97 46.42
C TYR A 470 -15.79 -29.96 47.11
N VAL A 471 -14.75 -30.33 46.36
CA VAL A 471 -13.38 -30.26 46.81
C VAL A 471 -12.71 -29.13 46.03
N GLU A 472 -12.15 -28.13 46.73
CA GLU A 472 -11.39 -27.05 46.12
C GLU A 472 -10.15 -27.62 45.42
N THR A 473 -9.88 -27.17 44.19
CA THR A 473 -8.63 -27.46 43.47
C THR A 473 -7.54 -26.51 43.98
N GLU A 474 -6.28 -26.99 44.00
CA GLU A 474 -5.11 -26.24 44.47
C GLU A 474 -4.62 -25.19 43.46
N ASP A 475 -5.46 -24.49 42.72
CA ASP A 475 -5.05 -23.44 41.79
C ASP A 475 -5.27 -22.04 42.36
#